data_08efce4b63203c6896c1a60ed933262e
#
_entry.id   08efce4b63203c6896c1a60ed933262e
#
_cell.length_a   1.000
_cell.length_b   1.000
_cell.length_c   1.000
_cell.angle_alpha   90.00
_cell.angle_beta   90.00
_cell.angle_gamma   90.00
#
_symmetry.space_group_name_H-M   'P 1'
#
loop_
_entity.id
_entity.type
_entity.pdbx_description
1 polymer ?
#
loop_
_entity_poly.entity_id
_entity_poly.type
_entity_poly.pdbx_seq_one_letter_code
_entity_poly.pdbx_strand_id
1 'polypeptide(L)'
;NKKDLKTQIESNNLVEKYFIFKKYPSSLDINIDKTSFLARISKNGKIYDLGSNGKLIENKYSNNQLPFVFGNPEIIEFFNIKKIIDESQISFEEIESLYFFLSKRWDLELRNNIIIRLPNDNIKESLKLASEFLHNNEFKDIKIIDARIKNQIILND
;
A
#
# COMPACT_ATOMS: atom_id res chain seq x y z
N ASN A 1 2.84 3.78 36.54
CA ASN A 1 4.23 3.97 36.19
C ASN A 1 4.34 4.40 34.68
N LYS A 2 5.17 5.41 34.43
CA LYS A 2 5.37 5.95 33.05
C LYS A 2 5.90 4.88 32.08
N LYS A 3 6.72 3.96 32.54
CA LYS A 3 7.28 2.86 31.79
C LYS A 3 6.21 1.86 31.36
N ASP A 4 5.28 1.53 32.23
CA ASP A 4 4.18 0.61 31.95
C ASP A 4 3.19 1.21 30.96
N LEU A 5 2.90 2.50 31.09
CA LEU A 5 2.05 3.24 30.17
C LEU A 5 2.65 3.27 28.76
N LYS A 6 3.95 3.56 28.64
CA LYS A 6 4.67 3.54 27.38
C LYS A 6 4.57 2.16 26.71
N THR A 7 4.83 1.10 27.46
CA THR A 7 4.74 -0.29 26.96
C THR A 7 3.34 -0.62 26.46
N GLN A 8 2.29 -0.21 27.19
CA GLN A 8 0.90 -0.41 26.77
C GLN A 8 0.58 0.33 25.45
N ILE A 9 1.03 1.56 25.31
CA ILE A 9 0.81 2.35 24.10
C ILE A 9 1.54 1.71 22.90
N GLU A 10 2.82 1.36 23.08
CA GLU A 10 3.65 0.76 22.02
C GLU A 10 3.19 -0.63 21.60
N SER A 11 2.52 -1.37 22.45
CA SER A 11 1.94 -2.68 22.13
C SER A 11 0.63 -2.58 21.33
N ASN A 12 0.03 -1.43 21.24
CA ASN A 12 -1.22 -1.24 20.49
C ASN A 12 -0.95 -1.00 19.01
N ASN A 13 -1.36 -1.93 18.17
CA ASN A 13 -1.13 -1.88 16.73
C ASN A 13 -1.83 -0.72 16.00
N LEU A 14 -2.81 -0.07 16.65
CA LEU A 14 -3.51 1.10 16.11
C LEU A 14 -2.76 2.41 16.30
N VAL A 15 -1.68 2.41 17.07
CA VAL A 15 -0.91 3.63 17.35
C VAL A 15 0.14 3.85 16.27
N GLU A 16 0.06 4.98 15.58
CA GLU A 16 1.08 5.44 14.64
C GLU A 16 2.26 6.07 15.38
N LYS A 17 1.95 7.06 16.20
CA LYS A 17 2.89 7.75 17.07
C LYS A 17 2.19 8.30 18.30
N TYR A 18 2.96 8.61 19.33
CA TYR A 18 2.44 9.20 20.54
C TYR A 18 3.45 10.15 21.18
N PHE A 19 2.92 11.08 21.99
CA PHE A 19 3.69 12.01 22.80
C PHE A 19 3.15 12.01 24.23
N ILE A 20 4.03 11.99 25.22
CA ILE A 20 3.69 12.06 26.65
C ILE A 20 4.34 13.31 27.23
N PHE A 21 3.51 14.22 27.76
CA PHE A 21 3.94 15.45 28.40
C PHE A 21 3.61 15.40 29.88
N LYS A 22 4.57 15.77 30.73
CA LYS A 22 4.29 16.00 32.15
C LYS A 22 3.63 17.35 32.35
N LYS A 23 2.55 17.36 33.11
CA LYS A 23 1.85 18.58 33.54
C LYS A 23 1.87 18.64 35.07
N TYR A 24 2.65 19.58 35.59
CA TYR A 24 2.79 19.74 37.05
C TYR A 24 1.47 20.21 37.67
N PRO A 25 1.18 19.79 38.94
CA PRO A 25 2.05 18.97 39.80
C PRO A 25 1.96 17.46 39.60
N SER A 26 0.92 16.89 38.99
CA SER A 26 0.69 15.44 39.06
C SER A 26 -0.04 14.79 37.88
N SER A 27 -0.13 15.47 36.73
CA SER A 27 -0.85 14.91 35.54
C SER A 27 0.08 14.64 34.37
N LEU A 28 -0.39 13.77 33.46
CA LEU A 28 0.24 13.48 32.18
C LEU A 28 -0.78 13.80 31.07
N ASP A 29 -0.33 14.55 30.05
CA ASP A 29 -1.06 14.69 28.81
C ASP A 29 -0.50 13.70 27.79
N ILE A 30 -1.37 12.90 27.16
CA ILE A 30 -0.99 11.88 26.18
C ILE A 30 -1.69 12.21 24.86
N ASN A 31 -0.90 12.45 23.83
CA ASN A 31 -1.40 12.62 22.47
C ASN A 31 -1.07 11.34 21.68
N ILE A 32 -2.08 10.76 21.04
CA ILE A 32 -1.94 9.54 20.24
C ILE A 32 -2.49 9.82 18.85
N ASP A 33 -1.64 9.60 17.85
CA ASP A 33 -2.06 9.56 16.45
C ASP A 33 -2.34 8.10 16.06
N LYS A 34 -3.50 7.86 15.45
CA LYS A 34 -3.90 6.55 14.96
C LYS A 34 -3.24 6.26 13.61
N THR A 35 -2.89 4.99 13.38
CA THR A 35 -2.45 4.52 12.07
C THR A 35 -3.55 4.69 11.02
N SER A 36 -3.15 4.95 9.77
CA SER A 36 -4.06 4.92 8.62
C SER A 36 -3.97 3.54 7.97
N PHE A 37 -5.10 2.96 7.57
CA PHE A 37 -5.10 1.70 6.85
C PHE A 37 -4.82 1.93 5.37
N LEU A 38 -3.90 1.15 4.80
CA LEU A 38 -3.41 1.32 3.44
C LEU A 38 -3.87 0.20 2.51
N ALA A 39 -3.97 -1.02 3.00
CA ALA A 39 -4.28 -2.19 2.19
C ALA A 39 -4.84 -3.32 3.06
N ARG A 40 -5.40 -4.31 2.40
CA ARG A 40 -5.78 -5.59 3.00
C ARG A 40 -4.82 -6.66 2.53
N ILE A 41 -4.45 -7.56 3.41
CA ILE A 41 -3.53 -8.67 3.10
C ILE A 41 -4.01 -9.94 3.79
N SER A 42 -3.88 -11.07 3.10
CA SER A 42 -4.14 -12.38 3.69
C SER A 42 -2.86 -12.96 4.28
N LYS A 43 -2.94 -13.44 5.50
CA LYS A 43 -1.85 -14.13 6.18
C LYS A 43 -2.41 -15.30 6.98
N ASN A 44 -1.90 -16.52 6.72
CA ASN A 44 -2.36 -17.73 7.40
C ASN A 44 -3.89 -17.94 7.34
N GLY A 45 -4.50 -17.64 6.19
CA GLY A 45 -5.94 -17.79 5.99
C GLY A 45 -6.83 -16.72 6.62
N LYS A 46 -6.23 -15.70 7.22
CA LYS A 46 -6.95 -14.55 7.80
C LYS A 46 -6.63 -13.28 7.02
N ILE A 47 -7.60 -12.36 6.99
CA ILE A 47 -7.46 -11.05 6.37
C ILE A 47 -7.09 -10.02 7.44
N TYR A 48 -6.06 -9.24 7.16
CA TYR A 48 -5.58 -8.15 7.99
C TYR A 48 -5.63 -6.84 7.23
N ASP A 49 -5.87 -5.76 7.95
CA ASP A 49 -5.60 -4.41 7.48
C ASP A 49 -4.15 -4.05 7.80
N LEU A 50 -3.43 -3.54 6.81
CA LEU A 50 -2.07 -3.05 6.96
C LEU A 50 -2.10 -1.55 7.25
N GLY A 51 -1.59 -1.17 8.41
CA GLY A 51 -1.47 0.23 8.81
C GLY A 51 -0.25 0.93 8.22
N SER A 52 -0.32 2.26 8.18
CA SER A 52 0.82 3.12 7.81
C SER A 52 2.02 2.97 8.74
N ASN A 53 1.79 2.48 9.96
CA ASN A 53 2.84 2.11 10.92
C ASN A 53 3.50 0.75 10.63
N GLY A 54 3.12 0.05 9.55
CA GLY A 54 3.65 -1.25 9.17
C GLY A 54 3.09 -2.44 9.96
N LYS A 55 2.11 -2.21 10.84
CA LYS A 55 1.51 -3.25 11.66
C LYS A 55 0.25 -3.82 11.02
N LEU A 56 0.00 -5.10 11.26
CA LEU A 56 -1.18 -5.80 10.81
C LEU A 56 -2.24 -5.82 11.91
N ILE A 57 -3.48 -5.51 11.55
CA ILE A 57 -4.63 -5.53 12.45
C ILE A 57 -5.66 -6.45 11.83
N GLU A 58 -6.13 -7.44 12.60
CA GLU A 58 -7.14 -8.37 12.13
C GLU A 58 -8.39 -7.60 11.69
N ASN A 59 -8.79 -7.81 10.44
CA ASN A 59 -9.94 -7.11 9.87
C ASN A 59 -11.23 -7.64 10.50
N LYS A 60 -11.75 -6.91 11.46
CA LYS A 60 -13.06 -7.15 12.07
C LYS A 60 -14.18 -6.34 11.40
N TYR A 61 -13.79 -5.29 10.69
CA TYR A 61 -14.71 -4.37 10.02
C TYR A 61 -14.25 -4.26 8.56
N SER A 62 -14.92 -4.96 7.66
CA SER A 62 -14.51 -4.98 6.26
C SER A 62 -14.58 -3.59 5.63
N ASN A 63 -13.42 -2.99 5.34
CA ASN A 63 -13.32 -1.84 4.47
C ASN A 63 -12.93 -2.30 3.06
N ASN A 64 -13.94 -2.58 2.24
CA ASN A 64 -13.74 -3.09 0.89
C ASN A 64 -13.17 -2.05 -0.09
N GLN A 65 -12.94 -0.82 0.35
CA GLN A 65 -12.34 0.23 -0.49
C GLN A 65 -10.82 0.18 -0.49
N LEU A 66 -10.20 -0.49 0.47
CA LEU A 66 -8.75 -0.67 0.49
C LEU A 66 -8.34 -1.72 -0.56
N PRO A 67 -7.22 -1.49 -1.27
CA PRO A 67 -6.71 -2.47 -2.22
C PRO A 67 -6.29 -3.76 -1.51
N PHE A 68 -6.45 -4.87 -2.21
CA PHE A 68 -6.01 -6.18 -1.70
C PHE A 68 -4.63 -6.54 -2.22
N VAL A 69 -3.75 -7.00 -1.34
CA VAL A 69 -2.38 -7.42 -1.67
C VAL A 69 -2.31 -8.94 -1.72
N PHE A 70 -2.01 -9.47 -2.89
CA PHE A 70 -1.80 -10.90 -3.15
C PHE A 70 -0.31 -11.24 -3.22
N GLY A 71 0.04 -12.48 -2.94
CA GLY A 71 1.39 -13.02 -3.12
C GLY A 71 2.29 -12.90 -1.89
N ASN A 72 1.76 -12.42 -0.77
CA ASN A 72 2.43 -12.38 0.54
C ASN A 72 3.83 -11.71 0.52
N PRO A 73 3.94 -10.43 0.08
CA PRO A 73 5.20 -9.70 0.14
C PRO A 73 5.61 -9.42 1.58
N GLU A 74 6.89 -9.17 1.80
CA GLU A 74 7.35 -8.54 3.03
C GLU A 74 6.78 -7.12 3.13
N ILE A 75 6.60 -6.63 4.35
CA ILE A 75 6.02 -5.28 4.59
C ILE A 75 6.85 -4.19 3.89
N ILE A 76 8.17 -4.31 3.89
CA ILE A 76 9.05 -3.35 3.23
C ILE A 76 8.85 -3.32 1.71
N GLU A 77 8.57 -4.46 1.09
CA GLU A 77 8.30 -4.55 -0.35
C GLU A 77 7.00 -3.82 -0.72
N PHE A 78 5.98 -3.96 0.12
CA PHE A 78 4.75 -3.19 -0.05
C PHE A 78 4.99 -1.68 0.09
N PHE A 79 5.72 -1.22 1.11
CA PHE A 79 5.99 0.21 1.26
C PHE A 79 6.83 0.78 0.13
N ASN A 80 7.76 0.00 -0.42
CA ASN A 80 8.56 0.43 -1.57
C ASN A 80 7.69 0.64 -2.82
N ILE A 81 6.82 -0.30 -3.15
CA ILE A 81 5.93 -0.13 -4.31
C ILE A 81 4.90 0.99 -4.07
N LYS A 82 4.36 1.09 -2.86
CA LYS A 82 3.44 2.17 -2.52
C LYS A 82 4.07 3.55 -2.70
N LYS A 83 5.30 3.73 -2.25
CA LYS A 83 6.04 4.98 -2.44
C LYS A 83 6.20 5.34 -3.91
N ILE A 84 6.55 4.35 -4.76
CA ILE A 84 6.68 4.55 -6.21
C ILE A 84 5.35 4.95 -6.82
N ILE A 85 4.24 4.33 -6.40
CA ILE A 85 2.90 4.67 -6.88
C ILE A 85 2.52 6.09 -6.44
N ASP A 86 2.75 6.45 -5.18
CA ASP A 86 2.44 7.78 -4.64
C ASP A 86 3.24 8.90 -5.35
N GLU A 87 4.43 8.60 -5.85
CA GLU A 87 5.26 9.53 -6.63
C GLU A 87 4.89 9.55 -8.13
N SER A 88 4.00 8.68 -8.57
CA SER A 88 3.53 8.58 -9.95
C SER A 88 2.28 9.43 -10.21
N GLN A 89 1.77 9.38 -11.44
CA GLN A 89 0.50 10.01 -11.83
C GLN A 89 -0.72 9.11 -11.52
N ILE A 90 -0.51 7.89 -11.03
CA ILE A 90 -1.58 6.97 -10.67
C ILE A 90 -1.93 7.19 -9.21
N SER A 91 -3.18 7.51 -8.92
CA SER A 91 -3.66 7.59 -7.54
C SER A 91 -3.73 6.18 -6.93
N PHE A 92 -3.23 6.04 -5.70
CA PHE A 92 -3.32 4.77 -4.99
C PHE A 92 -4.78 4.31 -4.78
N GLU A 93 -5.72 5.26 -4.71
CA GLU A 93 -7.15 4.99 -4.59
C GLU A 93 -7.76 4.35 -5.86
N GLU A 94 -7.10 4.49 -7.00
CA GLU A 94 -7.51 3.84 -8.25
C GLU A 94 -7.15 2.35 -8.31
N ILE A 95 -6.34 1.86 -7.36
CA ILE A 95 -5.88 0.48 -7.33
C ILE A 95 -6.90 -0.39 -6.60
N GLU A 96 -7.33 -1.45 -7.26
CA GLU A 96 -8.19 -2.50 -6.70
C GLU A 96 -7.36 -3.60 -6.04
N SER A 97 -6.29 -4.04 -6.70
CA SER A 97 -5.44 -5.12 -6.22
C SER A 97 -3.98 -4.94 -6.64
N LEU A 98 -3.08 -5.41 -5.78
CA LEU A 98 -1.64 -5.52 -6.05
C LEU A 98 -1.26 -7.00 -6.00
N TYR A 99 -0.59 -7.49 -7.03
CA TYR A 99 -0.13 -8.87 -7.12
C TYR A 99 1.40 -8.90 -7.04
N PHE A 100 1.92 -9.53 -6.01
CA PHE A 100 3.35 -9.75 -5.81
C PHE A 100 3.74 -11.16 -6.23
N PHE A 101 4.77 -11.29 -7.06
CA PHE A 101 5.25 -12.56 -7.59
C PHE A 101 6.58 -12.98 -6.93
N LEU A 102 6.88 -14.27 -6.96
CA LEU A 102 8.15 -14.81 -6.45
C LEU A 102 9.39 -14.21 -7.12
N SER A 103 9.25 -13.72 -8.35
CA SER A 103 10.29 -12.97 -9.08
C SER A 103 10.49 -11.55 -8.53
N LYS A 104 9.79 -11.17 -7.47
CA LYS A 104 9.75 -9.83 -6.86
C LYS A 104 9.20 -8.73 -7.78
N ARG A 105 8.39 -9.13 -8.72
CA ARG A 105 7.69 -8.25 -9.65
C ARG A 105 6.28 -7.97 -9.14
N TRP A 106 5.73 -6.83 -9.53
CA TRP A 106 4.37 -6.43 -9.21
C TRP A 106 3.51 -6.29 -10.46
N ASP A 107 2.26 -6.72 -10.35
CA ASP A 107 1.17 -6.27 -11.23
C ASP A 107 0.20 -5.43 -10.43
N LEU A 108 -0.32 -4.36 -11.04
CA LEU A 108 -1.33 -3.49 -10.46
C LEU A 108 -2.64 -3.66 -11.23
N GLU A 109 -3.70 -4.01 -10.54
CA GLU A 109 -5.05 -4.03 -11.11
C GLU A 109 -5.78 -2.77 -10.68
N LEU A 110 -6.24 -1.99 -11.64
CA LEU A 110 -6.99 -0.77 -11.40
C LEU A 110 -8.49 -1.07 -11.29
N ARG A 111 -9.25 -0.18 -10.65
CA ARG A 111 -10.70 -0.30 -10.47
C ARG A 111 -11.49 -0.32 -11.79
N ASN A 112 -10.91 0.16 -12.88
CA ASN A 112 -11.45 0.07 -14.23
C ASN A 112 -11.07 -1.24 -14.95
N ASN A 113 -10.54 -2.22 -14.26
CA ASN A 113 -10.11 -3.53 -14.74
C ASN A 113 -8.88 -3.53 -15.66
N ILE A 114 -8.14 -2.43 -15.74
CA ILE A 114 -6.85 -2.41 -16.42
C ILE A 114 -5.77 -3.01 -15.52
N ILE A 115 -4.95 -3.90 -16.07
CA ILE A 115 -3.80 -4.49 -15.38
C ILE A 115 -2.53 -3.87 -15.93
N ILE A 116 -1.68 -3.35 -15.03
CA ILE A 116 -0.35 -2.87 -15.36
C ILE A 116 0.66 -3.90 -14.86
N ARG A 117 1.46 -4.46 -15.77
CA ARG A 117 2.54 -5.40 -15.44
C ARG A 117 3.85 -4.63 -15.36
N LEU A 118 4.46 -4.65 -14.19
CA LEU A 118 5.70 -3.92 -13.91
C LEU A 118 6.91 -4.87 -13.90
N PRO A 119 8.11 -4.37 -14.27
CA PRO A 119 9.35 -5.12 -14.12
C PRO A 119 9.75 -5.19 -12.63
N ASN A 120 10.78 -5.97 -12.30
CA ASN A 120 11.38 -5.99 -10.96
C ASN A 120 12.45 -4.91 -10.76
N ASP A 121 12.88 -4.23 -11.82
CA ASP A 121 13.81 -3.11 -11.81
C ASP A 121 13.27 -1.93 -12.63
N ASN A 122 13.80 -0.72 -12.41
CA ASN A 122 13.33 0.49 -13.09
C ASN A 122 11.82 0.72 -13.04
N ILE A 123 11.20 0.34 -11.92
CA ILE A 123 9.72 0.37 -11.75
C ILE A 123 9.18 1.78 -11.94
N LYS A 124 9.87 2.80 -11.42
CA LYS A 124 9.44 4.19 -11.48
C LYS A 124 9.29 4.69 -12.94
N GLU A 125 10.29 4.42 -13.77
CA GLU A 125 10.27 4.81 -15.19
C GLU A 125 9.21 4.02 -15.96
N SER A 126 9.09 2.72 -15.69
CA SER A 126 8.09 1.86 -16.31
C SER A 126 6.66 2.28 -15.94
N LEU A 127 6.43 2.64 -14.69
CA LEU A 127 5.13 3.12 -14.23
C LEU A 127 4.79 4.49 -14.82
N LYS A 128 5.76 5.39 -14.94
CA LYS A 128 5.59 6.67 -15.61
C LYS A 128 5.17 6.48 -17.06
N LEU A 129 5.84 5.60 -17.80
CA LEU A 129 5.53 5.31 -19.18
C LEU A 129 4.14 4.68 -19.31
N ALA A 130 3.79 3.72 -18.44
CA ALA A 130 2.46 3.12 -18.40
C ALA A 130 1.34 4.14 -18.14
N SER A 131 1.58 5.10 -17.24
CA SER A 131 0.59 6.13 -16.90
C SER A 131 0.28 7.08 -18.06
N GLU A 132 1.24 7.31 -18.95
CA GLU A 132 1.03 8.11 -20.17
C GLU A 132 -0.01 7.45 -21.10
N PHE A 133 -0.01 6.12 -21.19
CA PHE A 133 -1.00 5.37 -21.97
C PHE A 133 -2.39 5.37 -21.33
N LEU A 134 -2.46 5.31 -19.99
CA LEU A 134 -3.73 5.37 -19.26
C LEU A 134 -4.51 6.66 -19.52
N HIS A 135 -3.81 7.77 -19.69
CA HIS A 135 -4.41 9.09 -19.88
C HIS A 135 -4.62 9.46 -21.34
N ASN A 136 -4.22 8.58 -22.29
CA ASN A 136 -4.40 8.81 -23.70
C ASN A 136 -5.72 8.21 -24.20
N ASN A 137 -6.63 9.06 -24.66
CA ASN A 137 -7.95 8.67 -25.15
C ASN A 137 -7.94 7.80 -26.43
N GLU A 138 -6.80 7.65 -27.09
CA GLU A 138 -6.66 6.79 -28.28
C GLU A 138 -6.70 5.30 -27.93
N PHE A 139 -6.48 4.94 -26.67
CA PHE A 139 -6.36 3.55 -26.19
C PHE A 139 -7.53 3.17 -25.27
N LYS A 140 -8.78 3.29 -25.75
CA LYS A 140 -9.98 3.11 -24.92
C LYS A 140 -10.28 1.66 -24.52
N ASP A 141 -9.82 0.67 -25.27
CA ASP A 141 -10.18 -0.74 -25.09
C ASP A 141 -9.05 -1.60 -24.51
N ILE A 142 -8.03 -0.96 -23.91
CA ILE A 142 -6.90 -1.65 -23.35
C ILE A 142 -7.30 -2.31 -22.02
N LYS A 143 -6.94 -3.59 -21.86
CA LYS A 143 -7.08 -4.34 -20.61
C LYS A 143 -5.74 -4.57 -19.92
N ILE A 144 -4.66 -4.65 -20.68
CA ILE A 144 -3.32 -4.92 -20.13
C ILE A 144 -2.33 -3.91 -20.70
N ILE A 145 -1.58 -3.28 -19.80
CA ILE A 145 -0.41 -2.47 -20.13
C ILE A 145 0.81 -3.22 -19.60
N ASP A 146 1.55 -3.84 -20.50
CA ASP A 146 2.74 -4.62 -20.13
C ASP A 146 3.99 -3.75 -20.25
N ALA A 147 4.53 -3.32 -19.11
CA ALA A 147 5.71 -2.47 -18.98
C ALA A 147 6.95 -3.24 -18.50
N ARG A 148 6.96 -4.57 -18.61
CA ARG A 148 8.07 -5.41 -18.11
C ARG A 148 9.37 -5.26 -18.88
N ILE A 149 9.30 -4.85 -20.13
CA ILE A 149 10.48 -4.64 -20.98
C ILE A 149 10.89 -3.16 -20.92
N LYS A 150 12.16 -2.92 -20.64
CA LYS A 150 12.70 -1.56 -20.50
C LYS A 150 12.44 -0.72 -21.77
N ASN A 151 11.92 0.50 -21.55
CA ASN A 151 11.59 1.46 -22.60
C ASN A 151 10.58 0.96 -23.65
N GLN A 152 9.78 -0.05 -23.31
CA GLN A 152 8.79 -0.63 -24.21
C GLN A 152 7.50 -0.91 -23.47
N ILE A 153 6.38 -0.56 -24.10
CA ILE A 153 5.03 -0.91 -23.63
C ILE A 153 4.37 -1.82 -24.67
N ILE A 154 3.78 -2.90 -24.17
CA ILE A 154 2.94 -3.79 -24.97
C ILE A 154 1.51 -3.64 -24.48
N LEU A 155 0.61 -3.33 -25.37
CA LEU A 155 -0.81 -3.13 -25.09
C LEU A 155 -1.61 -4.33 -25.58
N ASN A 156 -2.48 -4.85 -24.72
CA ASN A 156 -3.40 -5.94 -25.04
C ASN A 156 -4.84 -5.54 -24.67
N ASP A 157 -5.77 -5.88 -25.50
CA ASP A 157 -7.22 -5.76 -25.36
C ASP A 157 -7.88 -7.05 -24.84
#